data_07e64507c733d7867638ba94d443abe5
#
_entry.id   07e64507c733d7867638ba94d443abe5
#
_cell.length_a   1.000
_cell.length_b   1.000
_cell.length_c   1.000
_cell.angle_alpha   90.00
_cell.angle_beta   90.00
_cell.angle_gamma   90.00
#
_symmetry.space_group_name_H-M   'P 1'
#
loop_
_entity.id
_entity.type
_entity.pdbx_description
1 polymer ?
#
loop_
_entity_poly.entity_id
_entity_poly.type
_entity_poly.pdbx_seq_one_letter_code
_entity_poly.pdbx_strand_id
1 'polypeptide(L)'
;MKDSLQPGVKISVTIEVDKERTIGFMGDEGRVYATPSMVEDFEYTCRNFLLDHLDDGEDTVGTHVSMDHLGPTVEGDKVTFEVEITEVDGRLVTMQAQVADSVEDVG
;
A
#
# COMPACT_ATOMS: atom_id res chain seq x y z
N MET A 1 2.28 20.46 -8.21
CA MET A 1 2.14 19.09 -8.77
C MET A 1 2.78 19.05 -10.14
N LYS A 2 3.51 18.00 -10.42
CA LYS A 2 4.13 17.80 -11.74
C LYS A 2 3.08 17.35 -12.76
N ASP A 3 3.32 17.62 -14.04
CA ASP A 3 2.43 17.20 -15.13
C ASP A 3 2.33 15.68 -15.26
N SER A 4 3.30 14.93 -14.72
CA SER A 4 3.29 13.48 -14.67
C SER A 4 2.22 12.89 -13.73
N LEU A 5 1.64 13.71 -12.84
CA LEU A 5 0.58 13.29 -11.93
C LEU A 5 -0.76 13.25 -12.69
N GLN A 6 -1.08 12.10 -13.24
CA GLN A 6 -2.26 11.88 -14.08
C GLN A 6 -2.91 10.53 -13.79
N PRO A 7 -4.23 10.40 -14.05
CA PRO A 7 -4.89 9.09 -14.01
C PRO A 7 -4.22 8.10 -14.95
N GLY A 8 -4.14 6.85 -14.53
CA GLY A 8 -3.53 5.77 -15.29
C GLY A 8 -2.07 5.50 -14.95
N VAL A 9 -1.41 6.38 -14.20
CA VAL A 9 -0.03 6.14 -13.75
C VAL A 9 -0.03 5.06 -12.68
N LYS A 10 0.88 4.10 -12.81
CA LYS A 10 0.96 2.91 -11.94
C LYS A 10 2.34 2.75 -11.34
N ILE A 11 2.40 2.10 -10.18
CA ILE A 11 3.64 1.66 -9.54
C ILE A 11 3.43 0.28 -8.90
N SER A 12 4.51 -0.48 -8.79
CA SER A 12 4.53 -1.77 -8.10
C SER A 12 5.62 -1.73 -7.04
N VAL A 13 5.27 -2.06 -5.80
CA VAL A 13 6.20 -2.08 -4.67
C VAL A 13 6.05 -3.40 -3.92
N THR A 14 7.18 -4.06 -3.65
CA THR A 14 7.23 -5.32 -2.90
C THR A 14 7.81 -5.08 -1.51
N ILE A 15 7.13 -5.58 -0.50
CA ILE A 15 7.51 -5.44 0.91
C ILE A 15 7.59 -6.83 1.54
N GLU A 16 8.66 -7.08 2.30
CA GLU A 16 8.76 -8.30 3.11
C GLU A 16 7.91 -8.18 4.36
N VAL A 17 7.13 -9.23 4.64
CA VAL A 17 6.33 -9.33 5.87
C VAL A 17 7.24 -9.81 7.00
N ASP A 18 7.86 -8.88 7.70
CA ASP A 18 8.70 -9.17 8.86
C ASP A 18 7.84 -9.38 10.11
N LYS A 19 8.49 -9.79 11.21
CA LYS A 19 7.79 -10.07 12.46
C LYS A 19 7.00 -8.87 13.00
N GLU A 20 7.54 -7.67 12.86
CA GLU A 20 6.92 -6.44 13.38
C GLU A 20 5.60 -6.12 12.67
N ARG A 21 5.43 -6.59 11.43
CA ARG A 21 4.23 -6.43 10.64
C ARG A 21 3.17 -7.49 10.91
N THR A 22 3.42 -8.41 11.84
CA THR A 22 2.55 -9.56 12.08
C THR A 22 1.84 -9.48 13.42
N ILE A 23 0.73 -10.21 13.53
CA ILE A 23 0.03 -10.45 14.79
C ILE A 23 0.22 -11.91 15.20
N GLY A 24 0.40 -12.12 16.51
CA GLY A 24 0.74 -13.41 17.08
C GLY A 24 -0.37 -14.08 17.87
N PHE A 25 -1.64 -13.92 17.49
CA PHE A 25 -2.77 -14.52 18.20
C PHE A 25 -2.71 -16.03 18.28
N MET A 26 -2.10 -16.66 17.28
CA MET A 26 -1.99 -18.11 17.19
C MET A 26 -0.59 -18.61 17.57
N GLY A 27 0.22 -17.79 18.28
CA GLY A 27 1.59 -18.09 18.63
C GLY A 27 2.57 -17.71 17.51
N ASP A 28 3.87 -17.87 17.80
CA ASP A 28 4.93 -17.45 16.86
C ASP A 28 4.93 -18.21 15.55
N GLU A 29 4.47 -19.46 15.53
CA GLU A 29 4.39 -20.29 14.33
C GLU A 29 3.23 -19.89 13.41
N GLY A 30 2.22 -19.22 13.96
CA GLY A 30 1.02 -18.79 13.23
C GLY A 30 0.99 -17.30 12.91
N ARG A 31 2.12 -16.61 12.90
CA ARG A 31 2.16 -15.17 12.63
C ARG A 31 1.78 -14.85 11.19
N VAL A 32 0.85 -13.92 11.06
CA VAL A 32 0.35 -13.44 9.76
C VAL A 32 0.37 -11.91 9.72
N TYR A 33 0.43 -11.39 8.51
CA TYR A 33 0.43 -9.96 8.24
C TYR A 33 -0.78 -9.28 8.90
N ALA A 34 -0.52 -8.30 9.73
CA ALA A 34 -1.56 -7.58 10.47
C ALA A 34 -2.28 -6.57 9.57
N THR A 35 -3.61 -6.48 9.68
CA THR A 35 -4.39 -5.49 8.91
C THR A 35 -3.90 -4.05 9.14
N PRO A 36 -3.64 -3.58 10.37
CA PRO A 36 -3.08 -2.24 10.56
C PRO A 36 -1.74 -2.04 9.85
N SER A 37 -0.90 -3.06 9.80
CA SER A 37 0.39 -2.99 9.11
C SER A 37 0.21 -2.89 7.59
N MET A 38 -0.76 -3.61 7.04
CA MET A 38 -1.09 -3.51 5.62
C MET A 38 -1.58 -2.10 5.26
N VAL A 39 -2.42 -1.50 6.08
CA VAL A 39 -2.90 -0.12 5.90
C VAL A 39 -1.74 0.86 5.94
N GLU A 40 -0.85 0.74 6.92
CA GLU A 40 0.32 1.59 7.06
C GLU A 40 1.26 1.46 5.85
N ASP A 41 1.57 0.24 5.44
CA ASP A 41 2.42 -0.01 4.28
C ASP A 41 1.79 0.54 3.00
N PHE A 42 0.48 0.44 2.85
CA PHE A 42 -0.25 1.02 1.74
C PHE A 42 -0.16 2.55 1.75
N GLU A 43 -0.38 3.19 2.89
CA GLU A 43 -0.30 4.65 3.01
C GLU A 43 1.10 5.16 2.66
N TYR A 44 2.15 4.51 3.15
CA TYR A 44 3.53 4.87 2.81
C TYR A 44 3.84 4.66 1.33
N THR A 45 3.35 3.56 0.75
CA THR A 45 3.52 3.30 -0.68
C THR A 45 2.87 4.40 -1.53
N CYS A 46 1.64 4.77 -1.19
CA CYS A 46 0.92 5.85 -1.87
C CYS A 46 1.63 7.21 -1.71
N ARG A 47 2.08 7.53 -0.51
CA ARG A 47 2.78 8.77 -0.24
C ARG A 47 4.07 8.87 -1.05
N ASN A 48 4.90 7.83 -0.99
CA ASN A 48 6.16 7.81 -1.74
C ASN A 48 5.94 7.88 -3.25
N PHE A 49 4.89 7.24 -3.75
CA PHE A 49 4.50 7.31 -5.15
C PHE A 49 4.13 8.75 -5.53
N LEU A 50 3.29 9.41 -4.73
CA LEU A 50 2.89 10.79 -5.01
C LEU A 50 4.04 11.77 -4.91
N LEU A 51 4.98 11.60 -3.97
CA LEU A 51 6.12 12.50 -3.82
C LEU A 51 6.95 12.60 -5.09
N ASP A 52 7.05 11.53 -5.89
CA ASP A 52 7.74 11.52 -7.17
C ASP A 52 7.08 12.44 -8.21
N HIS A 53 5.82 12.82 -7.99
CA HIS A 53 5.00 13.64 -8.88
C HIS A 53 4.66 15.00 -8.28
N LEU A 54 5.26 15.34 -7.16
CA LEU A 54 5.08 16.63 -6.49
C LEU A 54 6.30 17.52 -6.71
N ASP A 55 6.06 18.84 -6.68
CA ASP A 55 7.13 19.82 -6.73
C ASP A 55 7.80 19.97 -5.36
N ASP A 56 8.98 20.59 -5.34
CA ASP A 56 9.69 20.85 -4.09
C ASP A 56 8.81 21.67 -3.14
N GLY A 57 8.78 21.25 -1.88
CA GLY A 57 7.97 21.89 -0.85
C GLY A 57 6.52 21.44 -0.78
N GLU A 58 6.06 20.64 -1.75
CA GLU A 58 4.75 20.01 -1.68
C GLU A 58 4.82 18.69 -0.91
N ASP A 59 3.76 18.36 -0.19
CA ASP A 59 3.61 17.09 0.52
C ASP A 59 2.17 16.62 0.40
N THR A 60 1.89 15.43 0.93
CA THR A 60 0.58 14.80 0.89
C THR A 60 0.27 14.09 2.19
N VAL A 61 -1.01 14.05 2.54
CA VAL A 61 -1.54 13.28 3.67
C VAL A 61 -2.74 12.48 3.22
N GLY A 62 -2.92 11.31 3.81
CA GLY A 62 -4.11 10.50 3.61
C GLY A 62 -5.30 11.09 4.34
N THR A 63 -6.43 11.23 3.67
CA THR A 63 -7.69 11.69 4.28
C THR A 63 -8.76 10.61 4.29
N HIS A 64 -8.59 9.57 3.50
CA HIS A 64 -9.48 8.43 3.44
C HIS A 64 -8.72 7.19 3.00
N VAL A 65 -8.97 6.07 3.68
CA VAL A 65 -8.49 4.74 3.29
C VAL A 65 -9.66 3.76 3.43
N SER A 66 -9.80 2.90 2.44
CA SER A 66 -10.71 1.77 2.49
C SER A 66 -9.97 0.53 2.01
N MET A 67 -10.04 -0.56 2.78
CA MET A 67 -9.27 -1.76 2.48
C MET A 67 -10.02 -3.01 2.92
N ASP A 68 -9.98 -4.02 2.04
CA ASP A 68 -10.40 -5.37 2.38
C ASP A 68 -9.14 -6.24 2.52
N HIS A 69 -8.95 -6.84 3.69
CA HIS A 69 -7.86 -7.78 3.93
C HIS A 69 -8.40 -9.19 3.66
N LEU A 70 -8.18 -9.69 2.45
CA LEU A 70 -8.88 -10.85 1.91
C LEU A 70 -8.28 -12.19 2.30
N GLY A 71 -7.01 -12.24 2.63
CA GLY A 71 -6.33 -13.47 2.96
C GLY A 71 -5.09 -13.27 3.82
N PRO A 72 -4.65 -14.32 4.53
CA PRO A 72 -3.47 -14.24 5.38
C PRO A 72 -2.18 -14.34 4.57
N THR A 73 -1.17 -13.57 4.96
CA THR A 73 0.20 -13.71 4.47
C THR A 73 1.10 -14.05 5.65
N VAL A 74 1.84 -15.14 5.54
CA VAL A 74 2.70 -15.60 6.63
C VAL A 74 3.95 -14.75 6.76
N GLU A 75 4.50 -14.68 7.97
CA GLU A 75 5.78 -14.05 8.24
C GLU A 75 6.87 -14.62 7.31
N GLY A 76 7.68 -13.75 6.74
CA GLY A 76 8.77 -14.13 5.83
C GLY A 76 8.36 -14.12 4.35
N ASP A 77 7.08 -14.11 4.04
CA ASP A 77 6.61 -13.95 2.66
C ASP A 77 6.69 -12.47 2.25
N LYS A 78 6.47 -12.21 0.98
CA LYS A 78 6.48 -10.86 0.41
C LYS A 78 5.11 -10.53 -0.12
N VAL A 79 4.72 -9.25 0.03
CA VAL A 79 3.52 -8.70 -0.57
C VAL A 79 3.90 -7.66 -1.60
N THR A 80 3.20 -7.67 -2.72
CA THR A 80 3.37 -6.67 -3.77
C THR A 80 2.11 -5.81 -3.83
N PHE A 81 2.31 -4.51 -3.69
CA PHE A 81 1.28 -3.49 -3.86
C PHE A 81 1.36 -2.97 -5.29
N GLU A 82 0.30 -3.15 -6.06
CA GLU A 82 0.14 -2.53 -7.38
C GLU A 82 -0.84 -1.38 -7.23
N VAL A 83 -0.34 -0.16 -7.40
CA VAL A 83 -1.09 1.06 -7.14
C VAL A 83 -1.28 1.84 -8.44
N GLU A 84 -2.50 2.28 -8.69
CA GLU A 84 -2.85 3.10 -9.84
C GLU A 84 -3.52 4.39 -9.39
N ILE A 85 -3.10 5.52 -9.97
CA ILE A 85 -3.82 6.79 -9.83
C ILE A 85 -5.07 6.72 -10.70
N THR A 86 -6.25 6.83 -10.10
CA THR A 86 -7.53 6.73 -10.82
C THR A 86 -8.19 8.08 -11.06
N GLU A 87 -7.92 9.07 -10.21
CA GLU A 87 -8.50 10.40 -10.34
C GLU A 87 -7.56 11.46 -9.76
N VAL A 88 -7.48 12.59 -10.44
CA VAL A 88 -6.81 13.80 -9.94
C VAL A 88 -7.80 14.95 -10.09
N ASP A 89 -8.27 15.48 -8.97
CA ASP A 89 -9.24 16.57 -8.91
C ASP A 89 -8.67 17.68 -8.01
N GLY A 90 -8.01 18.66 -8.63
CA GLY A 90 -7.32 19.70 -7.93
C GLY A 90 -6.24 19.12 -7.00
N ARG A 91 -6.41 19.29 -5.69
CA ARG A 91 -5.48 18.75 -4.67
C ARG A 91 -5.83 17.35 -4.21
N LEU A 92 -6.96 16.82 -4.65
CA LEU A 92 -7.42 15.50 -4.25
C LEU A 92 -6.97 14.47 -5.28
N VAL A 93 -6.22 13.48 -4.83
CA VAL A 93 -5.76 12.37 -5.67
C VAL A 93 -6.35 11.09 -5.11
N THR A 94 -6.99 10.31 -5.99
CA THR A 94 -7.55 9.01 -5.65
C THR A 94 -6.72 7.92 -6.30
N MET A 95 -6.41 6.89 -5.52
CA MET A 95 -5.65 5.73 -5.98
C MET A 95 -6.37 4.45 -5.63
N GLN A 96 -6.20 3.44 -6.48
CA GLN A 96 -6.61 2.06 -6.21
C GLN A 96 -5.39 1.16 -6.17
N ALA A 97 -5.45 0.14 -5.33
CA ALA A 97 -4.37 -0.83 -5.23
C ALA A 97 -4.91 -2.25 -5.15
N GLN A 98 -4.10 -3.18 -5.64
CA GLN A 98 -4.23 -4.60 -5.36
C GLN A 98 -2.99 -5.06 -4.61
N VAL A 99 -3.18 -5.97 -3.67
CA VAL A 99 -2.10 -6.54 -2.86
C VAL A 99 -2.11 -8.04 -3.03
N ALA A 100 -0.97 -8.61 -3.40
CA ALA A 100 -0.83 -10.05 -3.58
C ALA A 100 0.42 -10.53 -2.84
N ASP A 101 0.34 -11.73 -2.26
CA ASP A 101 1.52 -12.44 -1.76
C ASP A 101 1.99 -13.48 -2.79
N SER A 102 2.87 -14.41 -2.38
CA SER A 102 3.39 -15.43 -3.28
C SER A 102 2.35 -16.48 -3.71
N VAL A 103 1.19 -16.51 -3.06
CA VAL A 103 0.16 -17.54 -3.23
C VAL A 103 -1.12 -16.99 -3.87
N GLU A 104 -1.58 -15.80 -3.41
CA GLU A 104 -2.92 -15.30 -3.78
C GLU A 104 -3.02 -13.78 -3.60
N ASP A 105 -4.13 -13.22 -4.08
CA ASP A 105 -4.52 -11.85 -3.77
C ASP A 105 -4.97 -11.77 -2.31
N VAL A 106 -4.43 -10.82 -1.56
CA VAL A 106 -4.70 -10.67 -0.12
C VAL A 106 -5.32 -9.32 0.25
N GLY A 107 -5.42 -8.43 -0.73
CA GLY A 107 -6.03 -7.14 -0.50
C GLY A 107 -6.37 -6.35 -1.74
#